data_844acb2ce90ed7813860726230445304
#
_entry.id   844acb2ce90ed7813860726230445304
#
_cell.length_a   1.000
_cell.length_b   1.000
_cell.length_c   1.000
_cell.angle_alpha   90.00
_cell.angle_beta   90.00
_cell.angle_gamma   90.00
#
_symmetry.space_group_name_H-M   'P 1'
#
loop_
_entity.id
_entity.type
_entity.pdbx_description
1 polymer ?
#
loop_
_entity_poly.entity_id
_entity_poly.type
_entity_poly.pdbx_seq_one_letter_code
_entity_poly.pdbx_strand_id
1 'polypeptide(L)'
;TLNALQALIVLKPEAAYKMAGDFARYLRFTLDSVTADGGIGSFREEIRAVRAYADINQQQLGDRLHMVYEIPDVDFPIPLLTIQPIVENAILHGIKPKVGGGTVSLKLEELPDHWQVTVTDDGVGFGLEAVREKGSIGLENVRRRMARFSGSELRITSTVGVGTQAVLTYGKQGKNMENLSKST
;
A
#
# COMPACT_ATOMS: atom_id res chain seq x y z
N THR A 1 -9.54 -14.70 -2.16
CA THR A 1 -10.40 -13.95 -1.18
C THR A 1 -11.83 -14.48 -1.19
N LEU A 2 -12.54 -14.57 -2.33
CA LEU A 2 -13.92 -15.07 -2.40
C LEU A 2 -14.07 -16.52 -1.91
N ASN A 3 -13.17 -17.41 -2.29
CA ASN A 3 -13.19 -18.81 -1.81
C ASN A 3 -12.98 -18.90 -0.29
N ALA A 4 -12.12 -18.03 0.28
CA ALA A 4 -11.93 -17.98 1.73
C ALA A 4 -13.20 -17.47 2.43
N LEU A 5 -13.86 -16.45 1.86
CA LEU A 5 -15.12 -15.93 2.37
C LEU A 5 -16.21 -17.04 2.37
N GLN A 6 -16.34 -17.79 1.28
CA GLN A 6 -17.29 -18.92 1.20
C GLN A 6 -17.04 -19.97 2.29
N ALA A 7 -15.77 -20.34 2.51
CA ALA A 7 -15.43 -21.29 3.57
C ALA A 7 -15.77 -20.74 4.98
N LEU A 8 -15.52 -19.45 5.22
CA LEU A 8 -15.80 -18.82 6.51
C LEU A 8 -17.30 -18.69 6.80
N ILE A 9 -18.17 -18.53 5.80
CA ILE A 9 -19.62 -18.44 6.00
C ILE A 9 -20.14 -19.66 6.79
N VAL A 10 -19.62 -20.84 6.50
CA VAL A 10 -20.03 -22.08 7.16
C VAL A 10 -19.32 -22.29 8.50
N LEU A 11 -18.03 -21.99 8.58
CA LEU A 11 -17.19 -22.33 9.72
C LEU A 11 -17.16 -21.25 10.79
N LYS A 12 -17.17 -19.97 10.41
CA LYS A 12 -17.06 -18.81 11.30
C LYS A 12 -17.85 -17.62 10.72
N PRO A 13 -19.17 -17.58 10.88
CA PRO A 13 -20.05 -16.56 10.26
C PRO A 13 -19.67 -15.12 10.60
N GLU A 14 -19.27 -14.85 11.85
CA GLU A 14 -18.84 -13.50 12.26
C GLU A 14 -17.55 -13.04 11.56
N ALA A 15 -16.59 -13.95 11.39
CA ALA A 15 -15.36 -13.67 10.64
C ALA A 15 -15.67 -13.45 9.14
N ALA A 16 -16.64 -14.20 8.59
CA ALA A 16 -17.11 -14.01 7.22
C ALA A 16 -17.76 -12.63 7.03
N TYR A 17 -18.58 -12.20 7.97
CA TYR A 17 -19.23 -10.89 7.94
C TYR A 17 -18.19 -9.74 7.98
N LYS A 18 -17.22 -9.83 8.90
CA LYS A 18 -16.12 -8.87 8.97
C LYS A 18 -15.32 -8.84 7.66
N MET A 19 -14.93 -10.00 7.14
CA MET A 19 -14.18 -10.11 5.87
C MET A 19 -14.95 -9.53 4.68
N ALA A 20 -16.26 -9.74 4.62
CA ALA A 20 -17.10 -9.14 3.57
C ALA A 20 -17.11 -7.62 3.65
N GLY A 21 -17.20 -7.05 4.86
CA GLY A 21 -17.13 -5.61 5.09
C GLY A 21 -15.78 -5.00 4.70
N ASP A 22 -14.68 -5.66 5.04
CA ASP A 22 -13.33 -5.24 4.69
C ASP A 22 -13.12 -5.31 3.17
N PHE A 23 -13.61 -6.36 2.52
CA PHE A 23 -13.55 -6.52 1.08
C PHE A 23 -14.37 -5.46 0.33
N ALA A 24 -15.57 -5.15 0.82
CA ALA A 24 -16.39 -4.09 0.25
C ALA A 24 -15.72 -2.71 0.37
N ARG A 25 -15.08 -2.42 1.51
CA ARG A 25 -14.31 -1.18 1.74
C ARG A 25 -13.12 -1.07 0.80
N TYR A 26 -12.35 -2.14 0.68
CA TYR A 26 -11.22 -2.23 -0.23
C TYR A 26 -11.64 -2.00 -1.69
N LEU A 27 -12.68 -2.68 -2.17
CA LEU A 27 -13.17 -2.51 -3.54
C LEU A 27 -13.68 -1.10 -3.82
N ARG A 28 -14.44 -0.53 -2.89
CA ARG A 28 -14.96 0.84 -3.03
C ARG A 28 -13.82 1.84 -3.16
N PHE A 29 -12.84 1.79 -2.25
CA PHE A 29 -11.67 2.65 -2.34
C PHE A 29 -10.95 2.50 -3.68
N THR A 30 -10.73 1.27 -4.15
CA THR A 30 -10.03 1.02 -5.42
C THR A 30 -10.80 1.61 -6.60
N LEU A 31 -12.14 1.45 -6.65
CA LEU A 31 -12.99 2.00 -7.71
C LEU A 31 -13.01 3.54 -7.66
N ASP A 32 -13.23 4.12 -6.49
CA ASP A 32 -13.25 5.57 -6.29
C ASP A 32 -11.89 6.21 -6.66
N SER A 33 -10.78 5.52 -6.33
CA SER A 33 -9.44 6.00 -6.67
C SER A 33 -9.13 6.00 -8.18
N VAL A 34 -9.79 5.13 -8.96
CA VAL A 34 -9.65 5.11 -10.42
C VAL A 34 -10.43 6.24 -11.07
N THR A 35 -11.57 6.63 -10.48
CA THR A 35 -12.46 7.67 -10.98
C THR A 35 -12.19 9.06 -10.40
N ALA A 36 -11.36 9.15 -9.34
CA ALA A 36 -11.01 10.41 -8.71
C ALA A 36 -10.33 11.38 -9.69
N ASP A 37 -10.81 12.60 -9.72
CA ASP A 37 -10.26 13.68 -10.57
C ASP A 37 -8.80 13.96 -10.17
N GLY A 38 -7.87 13.87 -11.12
CA GLY A 38 -6.43 14.01 -10.88
C GLY A 38 -5.77 12.86 -10.10
N GLY A 39 -6.53 11.87 -9.58
CA GLY A 39 -6.00 10.72 -8.84
C GLY A 39 -5.36 11.09 -7.50
N ILE A 40 -5.68 12.25 -6.92
CA ILE A 40 -5.21 12.72 -5.62
C ILE A 40 -6.32 12.51 -4.59
N GLY A 41 -5.94 12.07 -3.40
CA GLY A 41 -6.86 11.87 -2.28
C GLY A 41 -6.16 11.89 -0.92
N SER A 42 -6.86 11.43 0.11
CA SER A 42 -6.40 11.46 1.50
C SER A 42 -5.47 10.29 1.80
N PHE A 43 -4.33 10.56 2.41
CA PHE A 43 -3.45 9.54 2.99
C PHE A 43 -4.23 8.62 3.95
N ARG A 44 -5.06 9.22 4.81
CA ARG A 44 -5.88 8.47 5.80
C ARG A 44 -6.83 7.49 5.13
N GLU A 45 -7.43 7.85 4.00
CA GLU A 45 -8.32 6.96 3.25
C GLU A 45 -7.56 5.78 2.64
N GLU A 46 -6.40 6.03 2.06
CA GLU A 46 -5.56 4.95 1.52
C GLU A 46 -5.08 4.00 2.61
N ILE A 47 -4.70 4.52 3.79
CA ILE A 47 -4.33 3.68 4.94
C ILE A 47 -5.51 2.84 5.46
N ARG A 48 -6.73 3.35 5.41
CA ARG A 48 -7.92 2.54 5.75
C ARG A 48 -8.10 1.37 4.77
N ALA A 49 -7.88 1.60 3.48
CA ALA A 49 -7.94 0.53 2.48
C ALA A 49 -6.80 -0.48 2.65
N VAL A 50 -5.58 -0.01 2.95
CA VAL A 50 -4.43 -0.87 3.27
C VAL A 50 -4.73 -1.76 4.48
N ARG A 51 -5.30 -1.22 5.56
CA ARG A 51 -5.70 -1.99 6.75
C ARG A 51 -6.75 -3.04 6.41
N ALA A 52 -7.79 -2.65 5.65
CA ALA A 52 -8.83 -3.58 5.23
C ALA A 52 -8.25 -4.75 4.40
N TYR A 53 -7.33 -4.47 3.48
CA TYR A 53 -6.64 -5.48 2.70
C TYR A 53 -5.78 -6.41 3.57
N ALA A 54 -5.02 -5.83 4.52
CA ALA A 54 -4.20 -6.58 5.45
C ALA A 54 -5.05 -7.51 6.33
N ASP A 55 -6.17 -7.02 6.89
CA ASP A 55 -7.10 -7.80 7.71
C ASP A 55 -7.67 -9.00 6.95
N ILE A 56 -8.04 -8.82 5.66
CA ILE A 56 -8.50 -9.90 4.80
C ILE A 56 -7.42 -11.00 4.65
N ASN A 57 -6.16 -10.58 4.43
CA ASN A 57 -5.06 -11.53 4.26
C ASN A 57 -4.65 -12.17 5.59
N GLN A 58 -4.74 -11.46 6.69
CA GLN A 58 -4.46 -12.01 8.02
C GLN A 58 -5.47 -13.10 8.42
N GLN A 59 -6.75 -12.96 8.03
CA GLN A 59 -7.74 -14.03 8.22
C GLN A 59 -7.40 -15.31 7.42
N GLN A 60 -6.70 -15.17 6.29
CA GLN A 60 -6.29 -16.32 5.45
C GLN A 60 -4.97 -16.93 5.91
N LEU A 61 -4.01 -16.11 6.32
CA LEU A 61 -2.65 -16.53 6.67
C LEU A 61 -2.49 -16.81 8.17
N GLY A 62 -3.43 -16.33 9.02
CA GLY A 62 -3.37 -16.48 10.48
C GLY A 62 -2.08 -15.88 11.04
N ASP A 63 -1.42 -16.62 11.92
CA ASP A 63 -0.17 -16.22 12.58
C ASP A 63 1.03 -16.12 11.63
N ARG A 64 0.86 -16.44 10.36
CA ARG A 64 1.90 -16.29 9.35
C ARG A 64 2.03 -14.87 8.80
N LEU A 65 1.10 -13.96 9.11
CA LEU A 65 1.17 -12.55 8.72
C LEU A 65 1.07 -11.66 9.96
N HIS A 66 2.12 -10.91 10.25
CA HIS A 66 2.13 -9.88 11.26
C HIS A 66 2.19 -8.50 10.60
N MET A 67 1.25 -7.62 10.99
CA MET A 67 1.22 -6.24 10.51
C MET A 67 1.62 -5.29 11.63
N VAL A 68 2.59 -4.42 11.37
CA VAL A 68 3.06 -3.38 12.29
C VAL A 68 2.79 -2.01 11.69
N TYR A 69 2.15 -1.11 12.44
CA TYR A 69 1.82 0.24 11.98
C TYR A 69 2.39 1.29 12.94
N GLU A 70 3.31 2.10 12.43
CA GLU A 70 3.87 3.27 13.10
C GLU A 70 3.40 4.52 12.35
N ILE A 71 2.13 4.85 12.50
CA ILE A 71 1.46 5.91 11.76
C ILE A 71 0.79 6.86 12.75
N PRO A 72 1.29 8.10 12.89
CA PRO A 72 0.62 9.13 13.70
C PRO A 72 -0.74 9.50 13.09
N ASP A 73 -1.62 10.10 13.91
CA ASP A 73 -2.94 10.57 13.45
C ASP A 73 -2.82 11.88 12.67
N VAL A 74 -2.43 11.76 11.40
CA VAL A 74 -2.29 12.87 10.45
C VAL A 74 -3.01 12.55 9.16
N ASP A 75 -3.29 13.61 8.38
CA ASP A 75 -3.83 13.48 7.02
C ASP A 75 -3.21 14.52 6.10
N PHE A 76 -2.95 14.12 4.87
CA PHE A 76 -2.40 14.97 3.82
C PHE A 76 -2.73 14.40 2.43
N PRO A 77 -2.73 15.24 1.38
CA PRO A 77 -3.01 14.78 0.03
C PRO A 77 -1.86 13.92 -0.53
N ILE A 78 -2.22 12.80 -1.15
CA ILE A 78 -1.29 11.92 -1.86
C ILE A 78 -1.89 11.45 -3.19
N PRO A 79 -1.07 11.05 -4.16
CA PRO A 79 -1.57 10.26 -5.29
C PRO A 79 -2.11 8.93 -4.78
N LEU A 80 -3.40 8.66 -5.04
CA LEU A 80 -4.05 7.43 -4.59
C LEU A 80 -3.47 6.18 -5.28
N LEU A 81 -3.59 5.03 -4.63
CA LEU A 81 -3.05 3.75 -5.08
C LEU A 81 -1.52 3.78 -5.26
N THR A 82 -0.83 4.41 -4.31
CA THR A 82 0.63 4.40 -4.25
C THR A 82 1.17 3.53 -3.12
N ILE A 83 0.54 3.53 -1.96
CA ILE A 83 0.93 2.71 -0.79
C ILE A 83 0.31 1.32 -0.88
N GLN A 84 -0.98 1.23 -1.23
CA GLN A 84 -1.72 -0.02 -1.28
C GLN A 84 -1.04 -1.08 -2.15
N PRO A 85 -0.63 -0.83 -3.41
CA PRO A 85 0.05 -1.85 -4.24
C PRO A 85 1.39 -2.31 -3.67
N ILE A 86 2.08 -1.46 -2.91
CA ILE A 86 3.34 -1.83 -2.25
C ILE A 86 3.07 -2.84 -1.13
N VAL A 87 2.06 -2.57 -0.28
CA VAL A 87 1.66 -3.51 0.79
C VAL A 87 1.09 -4.82 0.21
N GLU A 88 0.33 -4.75 -0.87
CA GLU A 88 -0.13 -5.94 -1.61
C GLU A 88 1.05 -6.80 -2.07
N ASN A 89 2.07 -6.19 -2.67
CA ASN A 89 3.29 -6.89 -3.10
C ASN A 89 4.03 -7.51 -1.91
N ALA A 90 4.20 -6.78 -0.81
CA ALA A 90 4.83 -7.29 0.40
C ALA A 90 4.12 -8.55 0.92
N ILE A 91 2.79 -8.53 1.02
CA ILE A 91 2.00 -9.66 1.50
C ILE A 91 2.02 -10.82 0.49
N LEU A 92 1.69 -10.57 -0.78
CA LEU A 92 1.50 -11.62 -1.78
C LEU A 92 2.82 -12.24 -2.24
N HIS A 93 3.84 -11.42 -2.43
CA HIS A 93 5.11 -11.84 -3.03
C HIS A 93 6.24 -11.95 -2.00
N GLY A 94 6.17 -11.22 -0.90
CA GLY A 94 7.13 -11.31 0.19
C GLY A 94 6.76 -12.41 1.20
N ILE A 95 5.64 -12.25 1.90
CA ILE A 95 5.28 -13.07 3.06
C ILE A 95 4.62 -14.39 2.68
N LYS A 96 3.65 -14.37 1.76
CA LYS A 96 2.87 -15.57 1.42
C LYS A 96 3.73 -16.77 0.94
N PRO A 97 4.80 -16.57 0.15
CA PRO A 97 5.69 -17.65 -0.26
C PRO A 97 6.61 -18.16 0.86
N LYS A 98 6.87 -17.35 1.90
CA LYS A 98 7.76 -17.69 3.03
C LYS A 98 7.09 -18.69 3.95
N VAL A 99 7.66 -19.88 4.12
CA VAL A 99 7.06 -21.01 4.87
C VAL A 99 6.71 -20.61 6.31
N GLY A 100 7.59 -19.90 7.00
CA GLY A 100 7.37 -19.41 8.38
C GLY A 100 6.50 -18.17 8.49
N GLY A 101 6.04 -17.60 7.36
CA GLY A 101 5.40 -16.30 7.36
C GLY A 101 6.38 -15.15 7.66
N GLY A 102 5.87 -14.01 8.08
CA GLY A 102 6.71 -12.87 8.41
C GLY A 102 5.91 -11.61 8.76
N THR A 103 6.62 -10.50 8.79
CA THR A 103 6.12 -9.19 9.21
C THR A 103 6.15 -8.20 8.05
N VAL A 104 5.07 -7.45 7.91
CA VAL A 104 5.05 -6.23 7.09
C VAL A 104 4.88 -5.04 8.03
N SER A 105 5.82 -4.10 7.98
CA SER A 105 5.76 -2.85 8.73
C SER A 105 5.47 -1.67 7.82
N LEU A 106 4.64 -0.76 8.30
CA LEU A 106 4.30 0.51 7.65
C LEU A 106 4.58 1.65 8.62
N LYS A 107 5.53 2.50 8.27
CA LYS A 107 5.95 3.65 9.07
C LYS A 107 5.73 4.95 8.31
N LEU A 108 5.19 5.97 8.98
CA LEU A 108 5.11 7.34 8.47
C LEU A 108 6.01 8.25 9.31
N GLU A 109 6.85 9.03 8.64
CA GLU A 109 7.68 10.06 9.22
C GLU A 109 7.38 11.41 8.59
N GLU A 110 7.23 12.43 9.43
CA GLU A 110 7.13 13.80 9.00
C GLU A 110 8.52 14.43 8.97
N LEU A 111 8.97 14.86 7.79
CA LEU A 111 10.22 15.56 7.59
C LEU A 111 9.94 17.03 7.24
N PRO A 112 10.92 17.93 7.31
CA PRO A 112 10.66 19.37 7.13
C PRO A 112 9.99 19.74 5.82
N ASP A 113 10.34 19.09 4.72
CA ASP A 113 9.93 19.39 3.34
C ASP A 113 9.05 18.29 2.69
N HIS A 114 8.93 17.11 3.32
CA HIS A 114 8.16 16.00 2.80
C HIS A 114 7.63 15.06 3.89
N TRP A 115 6.68 14.21 3.50
CA TRP A 115 6.25 13.04 4.24
C TRP A 115 6.96 11.81 3.68
N GLN A 116 7.41 10.92 4.54
CA GLN A 116 8.04 9.67 4.13
C GLN A 116 7.25 8.49 4.67
N VAL A 117 6.76 7.65 3.75
CA VAL A 117 6.14 6.36 4.08
C VAL A 117 7.13 5.26 3.76
N THR A 118 7.45 4.43 4.74
CA THR A 118 8.32 3.27 4.57
C THR A 118 7.50 2.00 4.78
N VAL A 119 7.49 1.13 3.77
CA VAL A 119 6.92 -0.21 3.85
C VAL A 119 8.07 -1.20 3.83
N THR A 120 8.17 -2.05 4.85
CA THR A 120 9.22 -3.07 4.93
C THR A 120 8.58 -4.44 5.16
N ASP A 121 9.01 -5.45 4.41
CA ASP A 121 8.71 -6.84 4.68
C ASP A 121 10.00 -7.64 4.92
N ASP A 122 9.92 -8.64 5.77
CA ASP A 122 10.96 -9.64 6.00
C ASP A 122 10.72 -10.92 5.18
N GLY A 123 10.05 -10.79 4.05
CA GLY A 123 9.66 -11.87 3.16
C GLY A 123 10.81 -12.53 2.41
N VAL A 124 10.48 -13.20 1.32
CA VAL A 124 11.50 -13.90 0.49
C VAL A 124 12.41 -12.96 -0.29
N GLY A 125 12.03 -11.68 -0.43
CA GLY A 125 12.75 -10.72 -1.25
C GLY A 125 12.85 -11.13 -2.73
N PHE A 126 13.53 -10.32 -3.53
CA PHE A 126 13.77 -10.59 -4.95
C PHE A 126 15.06 -9.92 -5.43
N GLY A 127 15.65 -10.47 -6.50
CA GLY A 127 16.75 -9.82 -7.21
C GLY A 127 16.22 -8.67 -8.07
N LEU A 128 16.85 -7.50 -8.02
CA LEU A 128 16.43 -6.32 -8.78
C LEU A 128 16.47 -6.53 -10.31
N GLU A 129 17.30 -7.44 -10.81
CA GLU A 129 17.33 -7.84 -12.22
C GLU A 129 16.04 -8.54 -12.65
N ALA A 130 15.45 -9.37 -11.79
CA ALA A 130 14.19 -10.05 -12.06
C ALA A 130 12.99 -9.09 -12.23
N VAL A 131 13.06 -7.90 -11.62
CA VAL A 131 12.03 -6.83 -11.78
C VAL A 131 12.19 -6.11 -13.12
N ARG A 132 13.42 -5.95 -13.60
CA ARG A 132 13.68 -5.36 -14.93
C ARG A 132 13.19 -6.23 -16.06
N GLU A 133 13.33 -7.54 -15.95
CA GLU A 133 12.93 -8.49 -16.99
C GLU A 133 11.44 -8.79 -17.00
N LYS A 134 10.77 -8.85 -15.84
CA LYS A 134 9.35 -9.20 -15.73
C LYS A 134 8.39 -8.02 -15.69
N GLY A 135 8.90 -6.77 -15.68
CA GLY A 135 8.08 -5.56 -15.65
C GLY A 135 6.92 -5.67 -14.66
N SER A 136 7.15 -5.43 -13.37
CA SER A 136 6.04 -5.39 -12.42
C SER A 136 5.10 -4.24 -12.77
N ILE A 137 4.03 -4.53 -13.50
CA ILE A 137 3.01 -3.56 -13.94
C ILE A 137 2.53 -2.72 -12.74
N GLY A 138 2.41 -3.34 -11.57
CA GLY A 138 1.99 -2.66 -10.34
C GLY A 138 2.97 -1.58 -9.89
N LEU A 139 4.27 -1.90 -9.80
CA LEU A 139 5.30 -0.95 -9.38
C LEU A 139 5.51 0.19 -10.39
N GLU A 140 5.42 -0.12 -11.67
CA GLU A 140 5.50 0.90 -12.72
C GLU A 140 4.32 1.87 -12.65
N ASN A 141 3.12 1.38 -12.39
CA ASN A 141 1.95 2.22 -12.18
C ASN A 141 2.11 3.14 -10.96
N VAL A 142 2.67 2.63 -9.86
CA VAL A 142 2.98 3.45 -8.67
C VAL A 142 3.97 4.55 -9.04
N ARG A 143 5.08 4.22 -9.73
CA ARG A 143 6.06 5.23 -10.18
C ARG A 143 5.44 6.31 -11.04
N ARG A 144 4.60 5.92 -12.02
CA ARG A 144 3.89 6.88 -12.87
C ARG A 144 2.95 7.80 -12.10
N ARG A 145 2.24 7.27 -11.10
CA ARG A 145 1.35 8.08 -10.25
C ARG A 145 2.16 9.07 -9.43
N MET A 146 3.22 8.61 -8.78
CA MET A 146 4.09 9.47 -7.98
C MET A 146 4.79 10.55 -8.80
N ALA A 147 5.23 10.25 -10.02
CA ALA A 147 5.87 11.22 -10.91
C ALA A 147 4.99 12.41 -11.30
N ARG A 148 3.66 12.28 -11.17
CA ARG A 148 2.71 13.39 -11.40
C ARG A 148 2.56 14.31 -10.19
N PHE A 149 3.07 13.91 -9.02
CA PHE A 149 2.96 14.66 -7.79
C PHE A 149 4.33 15.25 -7.45
N SER A 150 4.40 16.58 -7.41
CA SER A 150 5.68 17.31 -7.23
C SER A 150 6.39 16.89 -5.93
N GLY A 151 7.68 16.64 -6.03
CA GLY A 151 8.50 16.23 -4.88
C GLY A 151 8.25 14.81 -4.39
N SER A 152 7.61 13.96 -5.20
CA SER A 152 7.37 12.56 -4.85
C SER A 152 8.33 11.61 -5.53
N GLU A 153 8.78 10.60 -4.80
CA GLU A 153 9.70 9.58 -5.27
C GLU A 153 9.38 8.20 -4.67
N LEU A 154 9.62 7.14 -5.42
CA LEU A 154 9.59 5.76 -4.95
C LEU A 154 10.97 5.12 -5.09
N ARG A 155 11.54 4.69 -3.96
CA ARG A 155 12.76 3.87 -3.90
C ARG A 155 12.43 2.49 -3.37
N ILE A 156 12.99 1.46 -4.00
CA ILE A 156 12.81 0.07 -3.57
C ILE A 156 14.17 -0.59 -3.49
N THR A 157 14.42 -1.23 -2.36
CA THR A 157 15.56 -2.11 -2.13
C THR A 157 15.05 -3.48 -1.73
N SER A 158 15.63 -4.54 -2.28
CA SER A 158 15.25 -5.91 -1.97
C SER A 158 16.46 -6.82 -2.03
N THR A 159 16.50 -7.80 -1.11
CA THR A 159 17.54 -8.81 -1.05
C THR A 159 16.88 -10.17 -0.90
N VAL A 160 17.23 -11.10 -1.77
CA VAL A 160 16.70 -12.47 -1.74
C VAL A 160 16.98 -13.13 -0.38
N GLY A 161 15.94 -13.69 0.24
CA GLY A 161 16.01 -14.33 1.55
C GLY A 161 15.98 -13.38 2.74
N VAL A 162 16.02 -12.05 2.52
CA VAL A 162 15.99 -11.03 3.58
C VAL A 162 14.67 -10.27 3.61
N GLY A 163 14.18 -9.84 2.45
CA GLY A 163 12.93 -9.08 2.31
C GLY A 163 13.06 -7.86 1.42
N THR A 164 12.08 -6.96 1.52
CA THR A 164 11.99 -5.76 0.69
C THR A 164 11.70 -4.53 1.54
N GLN A 165 12.28 -3.40 1.18
CA GLN A 165 11.93 -2.09 1.69
C GLN A 165 11.56 -1.17 0.53
N ALA A 166 10.40 -0.53 0.63
CA ALA A 166 9.95 0.52 -0.27
C ALA A 166 9.78 1.82 0.51
N VAL A 167 10.42 2.89 0.03
CA VAL A 167 10.33 4.24 0.58
C VAL A 167 9.61 5.11 -0.42
N LEU A 168 8.46 5.66 0.00
CA LEU A 168 7.65 6.60 -0.75
C LEU A 168 7.79 7.98 -0.11
N THR A 169 8.23 8.95 -0.89
CA THR A 169 8.37 10.35 -0.45
C THR A 169 7.24 11.17 -1.10
N TYR A 170 6.58 12.02 -0.31
CA TYR A 170 5.53 12.93 -0.78
C TYR A 170 5.90 14.36 -0.37
N GLY A 171 6.20 15.21 -1.35
CA GLY A 171 6.53 16.62 -1.10
C GLY A 171 5.41 17.33 -0.35
N LYS A 172 5.74 18.08 0.71
CA LYS A 172 4.81 19.01 1.32
C LYS A 172 4.57 20.14 0.32
N GLN A 173 3.37 20.22 -0.25
CA GLN A 173 3.01 21.29 -1.18
C GLN A 173 2.99 22.63 -0.44
N GLY A 174 4.14 23.30 -0.43
CA GLY A 174 4.26 24.69 -0.04
C GLY A 174 3.98 25.59 -1.24
N LYS A 175 2.87 26.33 -1.22
CA LYS A 175 2.64 27.60 -1.93
C LYS A 175 2.71 27.72 -3.46
N ASN A 176 2.72 26.65 -4.27
CA ASN A 176 2.83 26.82 -5.74
C ASN A 176 1.53 26.66 -6.54
N MET A 177 0.36 26.50 -5.92
CA MET A 177 -0.91 26.51 -6.67
C MET A 177 -1.53 27.92 -6.84
N GLU A 178 -1.02 28.96 -6.18
CA GLU A 178 -1.54 30.34 -6.38
C GLU A 178 -1.06 31.01 -7.67
N ASN A 179 -0.04 30.49 -8.34
CA ASN A 179 0.52 31.11 -9.54
C ASN A 179 -0.05 30.62 -10.88
N LEU A 180 -0.85 29.55 -10.89
CA LEU A 180 -1.50 29.07 -12.12
C LEU A 180 -2.88 29.68 -12.37
N SER A 181 -3.49 30.32 -11.37
CA SER A 181 -4.79 31.00 -11.52
C SER A 181 -4.70 32.50 -11.84
N LYS A 182 -3.49 33.06 -11.95
CA LYS A 182 -3.28 34.52 -12.26
C LYS A 182 -2.71 34.78 -13.66
N SER A 183 -2.69 33.78 -14.54
CA SER A 183 -2.26 33.94 -15.95
C SER A 183 -3.38 33.51 -16.89
N THR A 184 -4.56 34.12 -16.75
CA THR A 184 -5.59 34.15 -17.79
C THR A 184 -6.31 35.48 -17.70
#